data_be4d66d2cd4c3133039cd0044fdbdff4
#
_entry.id   be4d66d2cd4c3133039cd0044fdbdff4
#
_cell.length_a   1.000
_cell.length_b   1.000
_cell.length_c   1.000
_cell.angle_alpha   90.00
_cell.angle_beta   90.00
_cell.angle_gamma   90.00
#
_symmetry.space_group_name_H-M   'P 1'
#
loop_
_entity.id
_entity.type
_entity.pdbx_description
1 polymer ?
#
loop_
_entity_poly.entity_id
_entity_poly.type
_entity_poly.pdbx_seq_one_letter_code
_entity_poly.pdbx_strand_id
1 'polypeptide(L)'
;MAEFINADAEGTFCFDSSYRPTPLKCSFYGIKEMGNAQRGNNIMNDVVFDNLIRILKMGKQVIIFVHQRAATYNTAKEIIDLIKASPSSMAHFECPDKARIKKEVDRSRNEQVKELFPFGFSVHHAGMLRKDRNMVEAMFHNGDIKVLCSTSTLAWGVNLPAYAVLIKGTKVYDSSAGAYKDVGVFDV
;
A
#
# COMPACT_ATOMS: atom_id res chain seq x y z
N MET A 1 16.14 -11.26 23.26
CA MET A 1 14.94 -10.89 24.06
C MET A 1 14.79 -11.76 25.30
N ALA A 2 14.82 -13.11 25.19
CA ALA A 2 14.68 -14.02 26.33
C ALA A 2 15.68 -13.69 27.47
N GLU A 3 16.94 -13.50 27.16
CA GLU A 3 17.96 -13.08 28.11
C GLU A 3 17.65 -11.74 28.81
N PHE A 4 17.08 -10.78 28.05
CA PHE A 4 16.74 -9.44 28.58
C PHE A 4 15.64 -9.49 29.67
N ILE A 5 14.66 -10.41 29.51
CA ILE A 5 13.58 -10.63 30.48
C ILE A 5 13.87 -11.77 31.43
N ASN A 6 15.10 -12.32 31.40
CA ASN A 6 15.55 -13.44 32.23
C ASN A 6 14.63 -14.65 32.14
N ALA A 7 14.12 -14.94 30.91
CA ALA A 7 13.33 -16.15 30.62
C ALA A 7 14.25 -17.35 30.47
N ASP A 8 13.87 -18.47 31.06
CA ASP A 8 14.56 -19.74 30.91
C ASP A 8 14.25 -20.45 29.56
N ALA A 9 14.88 -21.58 29.31
CA ALA A 9 14.68 -22.34 28.09
C ALA A 9 13.25 -22.88 27.97
N GLU A 10 12.59 -23.19 29.09
CA GLU A 10 11.21 -23.70 29.12
C GLU A 10 10.19 -22.59 28.86
N GLY A 11 10.53 -21.32 29.18
CA GLY A 11 9.73 -20.14 28.91
C GLY A 11 9.99 -19.50 27.53
N THR A 12 10.87 -20.09 26.70
CA THR A 12 11.25 -19.53 25.39
C THR A 12 10.72 -20.39 24.26
N PHE A 13 9.82 -19.84 23.45
CA PHE A 13 9.21 -20.52 22.32
C PHE A 13 9.61 -19.85 21.00
N CYS A 14 9.93 -20.65 19.99
CA CYS A 14 10.18 -20.21 18.63
C CYS A 14 9.13 -20.81 17.69
N PHE A 15 8.35 -19.94 17.05
CA PHE A 15 7.32 -20.33 16.10
C PHE A 15 7.82 -20.08 14.68
N ASP A 16 8.00 -21.13 13.92
CA ASP A 16 8.41 -21.07 12.52
C ASP A 16 7.23 -20.83 11.57
N SER A 17 7.48 -20.88 10.26
CA SER A 17 6.47 -20.67 9.23
C SER A 17 5.32 -21.68 9.25
N SER A 18 5.48 -22.86 9.89
CA SER A 18 4.43 -23.90 9.97
C SER A 18 3.27 -23.49 10.88
N TYR A 19 3.54 -22.61 11.85
CA TYR A 19 2.53 -22.05 12.75
C TYR A 19 1.73 -20.91 12.14
N ARG A 20 2.11 -20.44 10.95
CA ARG A 20 1.42 -19.33 10.30
C ARG A 20 0.13 -19.79 9.61
N PRO A 21 -1.07 -19.34 10.03
CA PRO A 21 -2.34 -19.80 9.46
C PRO A 21 -2.48 -19.44 7.96
N THR A 22 -1.88 -18.33 7.53
CA THR A 22 -1.87 -17.90 6.13
C THR A 22 -0.43 -17.87 5.63
N PRO A 23 -0.07 -18.67 4.61
CA PRO A 23 1.29 -18.66 4.06
C PRO A 23 1.68 -17.29 3.54
N LEU A 24 2.91 -16.87 3.79
CA LEU A 24 3.49 -15.64 3.27
C LEU A 24 4.58 -15.96 2.26
N LYS A 25 4.44 -15.39 1.06
CA LYS A 25 5.49 -15.42 0.04
C LYS A 25 6.06 -14.02 -0.12
N CYS A 26 7.34 -13.87 0.14
CA CYS A 26 8.07 -12.62 -0.09
C CYS A 26 8.79 -12.66 -1.44
N SER A 27 8.78 -11.54 -2.16
CA SER A 27 9.54 -11.34 -3.40
C SER A 27 10.25 -9.99 -3.33
N PHE A 28 11.53 -9.95 -3.68
CA PHE A 28 12.35 -8.76 -3.61
C PHE A 28 12.77 -8.35 -5.01
N TYR A 29 12.61 -7.06 -5.33
CA TYR A 29 12.96 -6.47 -6.62
C TYR A 29 14.06 -5.43 -6.41
N GLY A 30 15.29 -5.75 -6.82
CA GLY A 30 16.41 -4.81 -6.79
C GLY A 30 16.34 -3.86 -7.99
N ILE A 31 16.42 -2.55 -7.74
CA ILE A 31 16.50 -1.54 -8.78
C ILE A 31 17.90 -0.95 -8.79
N LYS A 32 18.57 -1.04 -9.93
CA LYS A 32 19.88 -0.45 -10.09
C LYS A 32 19.75 1.08 -10.12
N GLU A 33 20.33 1.75 -9.13
CA GLU A 33 20.42 3.21 -9.11
C GLU A 33 21.21 3.71 -10.33
N MET A 34 20.60 4.55 -11.13
CA MET A 34 21.21 5.11 -12.34
C MET A 34 21.53 6.61 -12.18
N GLY A 35 21.84 7.05 -10.96
CA GLY A 35 22.21 8.45 -10.68
C GLY A 35 21.08 9.49 -10.78
N ASN A 36 19.85 9.07 -11.13
CA ASN A 36 18.69 9.94 -11.24
C ASN A 36 17.51 9.35 -10.45
N ALA A 37 17.15 10.02 -9.35
CA ALA A 37 16.07 9.57 -8.45
C ALA A 37 14.71 9.45 -9.16
N GLN A 38 14.42 10.35 -10.12
CA GLN A 38 13.17 10.29 -10.89
C GLN A 38 13.11 9.05 -11.77
N ARG A 39 14.21 8.69 -12.42
CA ARG A 39 14.29 7.47 -13.24
C ARG A 39 14.14 6.22 -12.38
N GLY A 40 14.76 6.20 -11.21
CA GLY A 40 14.56 5.10 -10.24
C GLY A 40 13.11 4.97 -9.80
N ASN A 41 12.42 6.09 -9.52
CA ASN A 41 11.00 6.09 -9.16
C ASN A 41 10.11 5.56 -10.31
N ASN A 42 10.39 5.93 -11.55
CA ASN A 42 9.65 5.44 -12.71
C ASN A 42 9.80 3.92 -12.87
N ILE A 43 11.02 3.39 -12.75
CA ILE A 43 11.27 1.94 -12.79
C ILE A 43 10.52 1.22 -11.65
N MET A 44 10.51 1.80 -10.43
CA MET A 44 9.71 1.24 -9.33
C MET A 44 8.24 1.20 -9.67
N ASN A 45 7.69 2.25 -10.30
CA ASN A 45 6.29 2.30 -10.70
C ASN A 45 5.96 1.25 -11.77
N ASP A 46 6.85 1.02 -12.73
CA ASP A 46 6.67 -0.04 -13.75
C ASP A 46 6.60 -1.43 -13.08
N VAL A 47 7.51 -1.72 -12.15
CA VAL A 47 7.50 -2.99 -11.39
C VAL A 47 6.24 -3.12 -10.54
N VAL A 48 5.80 -2.04 -9.89
CA VAL A 48 4.55 -2.02 -9.13
C VAL A 48 3.37 -2.26 -10.05
N PHE A 49 3.30 -1.59 -11.20
CA PHE A 49 2.23 -1.73 -12.18
C PHE A 49 2.11 -3.17 -12.69
N ASP A 50 3.20 -3.81 -13.09
CA ASP A 50 3.20 -5.20 -13.58
C ASP A 50 2.68 -6.18 -12.52
N ASN A 51 3.10 -6.00 -11.26
CA ASN A 51 2.61 -6.82 -10.16
C ASN A 51 1.13 -6.55 -9.85
N LEU A 52 0.68 -5.29 -9.90
CA LEU A 52 -0.72 -4.92 -9.75
C LEU A 52 -1.61 -5.60 -10.78
N ILE A 53 -1.28 -5.47 -12.07
CA ILE A 53 -2.07 -6.07 -13.15
C ILE A 53 -2.21 -7.57 -12.95
N ARG A 54 -1.12 -8.26 -12.58
CA ARG A 54 -1.15 -9.71 -12.32
C ARG A 54 -2.11 -10.07 -11.20
N ILE A 55 -2.12 -9.31 -10.10
CA ILE A 55 -2.95 -9.58 -8.92
C ILE A 55 -4.41 -9.22 -9.17
N LEU A 56 -4.65 -8.08 -9.83
CA LEU A 56 -5.99 -7.61 -10.11
C LEU A 56 -6.72 -8.46 -11.15
N LYS A 57 -6.00 -9.09 -12.10
CA LYS A 57 -6.56 -10.12 -12.98
C LYS A 57 -7.12 -11.33 -12.22
N MET A 58 -6.64 -11.59 -11.03
CA MET A 58 -7.19 -12.62 -10.14
C MET A 58 -8.37 -12.11 -9.29
N GLY A 59 -8.85 -10.88 -9.51
CA GLY A 59 -9.92 -10.25 -8.73
C GLY A 59 -9.53 -9.85 -7.30
N LYS A 60 -8.22 -9.81 -6.99
CA LYS A 60 -7.70 -9.58 -5.63
C LYS A 60 -7.34 -8.12 -5.39
N GLN A 61 -7.25 -7.73 -4.12
CA GLN A 61 -6.93 -6.36 -3.68
C GLN A 61 -5.46 -6.24 -3.24
N VAL A 62 -4.92 -5.03 -3.36
CA VAL A 62 -3.52 -4.73 -3.08
C VAL A 62 -3.40 -3.48 -2.21
N ILE A 63 -2.52 -3.52 -1.22
CA ILE A 63 -2.07 -2.33 -0.50
C ILE A 63 -0.65 -1.99 -0.97
N ILE A 64 -0.42 -0.72 -1.29
CA ILE A 64 0.90 -0.19 -1.63
C ILE A 64 1.36 0.70 -0.48
N PHE A 65 2.42 0.29 0.21
CA PHE A 65 3.05 1.11 1.23
C PHE A 65 4.11 2.03 0.63
N VAL A 66 4.04 3.29 1.03
CA VAL A 66 5.00 4.34 0.71
C VAL A 66 5.41 5.08 1.99
N HIS A 67 6.53 5.78 1.96
CA HIS A 67 7.13 6.33 3.19
C HIS A 67 6.80 7.80 3.46
N GLN A 68 6.04 8.45 2.57
CA GLN A 68 5.64 9.86 2.74
C GLN A 68 4.16 10.04 2.39
N ARG A 69 3.47 10.98 3.09
CA ARG A 69 2.05 11.27 2.85
C ARG A 69 1.79 11.68 1.41
N ALA A 70 2.59 12.62 0.88
CA ALA A 70 2.46 13.04 -0.52
C ALA A 70 2.69 11.91 -1.51
N ALA A 71 3.57 10.96 -1.19
CA ALA A 71 3.86 9.82 -2.04
C ALA A 71 2.66 8.87 -2.19
N THR A 72 1.69 8.85 -1.26
CA THR A 72 0.47 8.04 -1.39
C THR A 72 -0.33 8.46 -2.62
N TYR A 73 -0.59 9.75 -2.76
CA TYR A 73 -1.32 10.30 -3.89
C TYR A 73 -0.50 10.27 -5.19
N ASN A 74 0.78 10.68 -5.14
CA ASN A 74 1.64 10.73 -6.32
C ASN A 74 1.82 9.34 -6.94
N THR A 75 2.07 8.31 -6.10
CA THR A 75 2.18 6.92 -6.59
C THR A 75 0.88 6.44 -7.22
N ALA A 76 -0.26 6.70 -6.58
CA ALA A 76 -1.56 6.33 -7.14
C ALA A 76 -1.78 6.99 -8.52
N LYS A 77 -1.47 8.28 -8.65
CA LYS A 77 -1.64 9.04 -9.89
C LYS A 77 -0.71 8.54 -11.00
N GLU A 78 0.57 8.34 -10.70
CA GLU A 78 1.55 7.82 -11.66
C GLU A 78 1.15 6.43 -12.18
N ILE A 79 0.64 5.54 -11.30
CA ILE A 79 0.13 4.23 -11.71
C ILE A 79 -1.15 4.36 -12.54
N ILE A 80 -2.07 5.25 -12.19
CA ILE A 80 -3.28 5.51 -12.98
C ILE A 80 -2.92 6.02 -14.39
N ASP A 81 -1.88 6.81 -14.53
CA ASP A 81 -1.43 7.28 -15.84
C ASP A 81 -0.86 6.12 -16.69
N LEU A 82 -0.17 5.15 -16.07
CA LEU A 82 0.22 3.90 -16.74
C LEU A 82 -0.99 3.05 -17.15
N ILE A 83 -2.05 3.00 -16.31
CA ILE A 83 -3.30 2.29 -16.63
C ILE A 83 -3.99 2.95 -17.83
N LYS A 84 -4.05 4.28 -17.88
CA LYS A 84 -4.65 5.02 -19.02
C LYS A 84 -3.89 4.77 -20.31
N ALA A 85 -2.57 4.61 -20.24
CA ALA A 85 -1.74 4.25 -21.37
C ALA A 85 -1.97 2.79 -21.85
N SER A 86 -2.59 1.95 -21.00
CA SER A 86 -2.92 0.54 -21.31
C SER A 86 -4.42 0.25 -21.09
N PRO A 87 -5.32 0.66 -22.01
CA PRO A 87 -6.78 0.61 -21.81
C PRO A 87 -7.33 -0.79 -21.48
N SER A 88 -6.70 -1.85 -21.97
CA SER A 88 -7.09 -3.24 -21.67
C SER A 88 -6.97 -3.59 -20.17
N SER A 89 -6.22 -2.80 -19.41
CA SER A 89 -6.02 -3.00 -17.97
C SER A 89 -7.11 -2.36 -17.12
N MET A 90 -7.84 -1.37 -17.64
CA MET A 90 -8.81 -0.58 -16.87
C MET A 90 -9.95 -1.40 -16.25
N ALA A 91 -10.45 -2.40 -16.95
CA ALA A 91 -11.56 -3.25 -16.49
C ALA A 91 -11.27 -3.94 -15.14
N HIS A 92 -10.00 -4.18 -14.81
CA HIS A 92 -9.61 -4.85 -13.57
C HIS A 92 -9.66 -3.95 -12.32
N PHE A 93 -9.80 -2.64 -12.52
CA PHE A 93 -9.81 -1.64 -11.45
C PHE A 93 -11.22 -1.14 -11.11
N GLU A 94 -12.23 -1.49 -11.90
CA GLU A 94 -13.58 -0.95 -11.73
C GLU A 94 -14.25 -1.47 -10.45
N CYS A 95 -14.97 -0.54 -9.79
CA CYS A 95 -15.85 -0.86 -8.66
C CYS A 95 -17.16 -1.44 -9.19
N PRO A 96 -17.62 -2.60 -8.69
CA PRO A 96 -18.88 -3.21 -9.14
C PRO A 96 -20.12 -2.34 -8.90
N ASP A 97 -20.15 -1.56 -7.79
CA ASP A 97 -21.27 -0.71 -7.41
C ASP A 97 -20.89 0.78 -7.35
N LYS A 98 -20.27 1.24 -8.45
CA LYS A 98 -19.68 2.58 -8.55
C LYS A 98 -20.69 3.70 -8.27
N ALA A 99 -21.94 3.55 -8.71
CA ALA A 99 -22.95 4.60 -8.58
C ALA A 99 -23.39 4.80 -7.11
N ARG A 100 -23.53 3.72 -6.33
CA ARG A 100 -23.88 3.77 -4.90
C ARG A 100 -22.74 4.41 -4.11
N ILE A 101 -21.54 3.90 -4.29
CA ILE A 101 -20.36 4.35 -3.53
C ILE A 101 -19.98 5.79 -3.88
N LYS A 102 -20.17 6.21 -5.14
CA LYS A 102 -19.90 7.58 -5.55
C LYS A 102 -20.62 8.62 -4.69
N LYS A 103 -21.89 8.38 -4.32
CA LYS A 103 -22.65 9.31 -3.44
C LYS A 103 -21.99 9.48 -2.07
N GLU A 104 -21.33 8.45 -1.57
CA GLU A 104 -20.62 8.49 -0.30
C GLU A 104 -19.28 9.19 -0.45
N VAL A 105 -18.54 8.87 -1.51
CA VAL A 105 -17.26 9.51 -1.86
C VAL A 105 -17.43 11.01 -2.10
N ASP A 106 -18.48 11.44 -2.78
CA ASP A 106 -18.78 12.85 -3.07
C ASP A 106 -19.01 13.69 -1.76
N ARG A 107 -19.36 13.03 -0.65
CA ARG A 107 -19.49 13.66 0.68
C ARG A 107 -18.15 13.81 1.41
N SER A 108 -17.10 13.16 0.94
CA SER A 108 -15.75 13.32 1.49
C SER A 108 -15.26 14.75 1.31
N ARG A 109 -14.47 15.23 2.26
CA ARG A 109 -13.74 16.49 2.12
C ARG A 109 -12.35 16.30 1.49
N ASN A 110 -11.95 15.06 1.25
CA ASN A 110 -10.67 14.73 0.66
C ASN A 110 -10.79 14.63 -0.86
N GLU A 111 -10.30 15.65 -1.57
CA GLU A 111 -10.34 15.70 -3.04
C GLU A 111 -9.52 14.57 -3.68
N GLN A 112 -8.44 14.12 -3.05
CA GLN A 112 -7.63 13.01 -3.57
C GLN A 112 -8.45 11.71 -3.61
N VAL A 113 -9.28 11.44 -2.59
CA VAL A 113 -10.16 10.27 -2.59
C VAL A 113 -11.17 10.35 -3.73
N LYS A 114 -11.77 11.53 -3.97
CA LYS A 114 -12.74 11.73 -5.06
C LYS A 114 -12.10 11.52 -6.44
N GLU A 115 -10.89 12.03 -6.63
CA GLU A 115 -10.16 11.94 -7.90
C GLU A 115 -9.73 10.49 -8.20
N LEU A 116 -9.29 9.74 -7.20
CA LEU A 116 -8.74 8.40 -7.38
C LEU A 116 -9.81 7.30 -7.44
N PHE A 117 -10.94 7.48 -6.77
CA PHE A 117 -12.01 6.49 -6.70
C PHE A 117 -12.51 5.98 -8.06
N PRO A 118 -12.72 6.83 -9.11
CA PRO A 118 -13.15 6.37 -10.42
C PRO A 118 -12.28 5.30 -11.06
N PHE A 119 -11.02 5.23 -10.62
CA PHE A 119 -10.01 4.26 -11.08
C PHE A 119 -9.82 3.08 -10.14
N GLY A 120 -10.67 2.94 -9.10
CA GLY A 120 -10.55 1.86 -8.11
C GLY A 120 -9.40 2.04 -7.11
N PHE A 121 -8.88 3.27 -6.99
CA PHE A 121 -7.79 3.64 -6.07
C PHE A 121 -8.29 4.50 -4.93
N SER A 122 -7.57 4.46 -3.81
CA SER A 122 -7.67 5.47 -2.76
C SER A 122 -6.34 5.63 -2.02
N VAL A 123 -6.29 6.61 -1.13
CA VAL A 123 -5.16 6.91 -0.26
C VAL A 123 -5.54 6.75 1.20
N HIS A 124 -4.55 6.41 2.03
CA HIS A 124 -4.73 6.35 3.48
C HIS A 124 -3.46 6.81 4.20
N HIS A 125 -3.59 7.84 5.03
CA HIS A 125 -2.49 8.34 5.86
C HIS A 125 -3.01 9.16 7.05
N ALA A 126 -2.18 9.35 8.07
CA ALA A 126 -2.55 10.06 9.30
C ALA A 126 -2.99 11.53 9.12
N GLY A 127 -2.64 12.15 7.98
CA GLY A 127 -3.08 13.52 7.66
C GLY A 127 -4.53 13.64 7.17
N MET A 128 -5.22 12.53 6.92
CA MET A 128 -6.64 12.53 6.54
C MET A 128 -7.53 12.69 7.78
N LEU A 129 -8.73 13.24 7.58
CA LEU A 129 -9.77 13.24 8.61
C LEU A 129 -10.15 11.79 8.97
N ARG A 130 -10.42 11.54 10.25
CA ARG A 130 -10.82 10.19 10.72
C ARG A 130 -12.02 9.63 9.96
N LYS A 131 -13.01 10.50 9.64
CA LYS A 131 -14.18 10.10 8.86
C LYS A 131 -13.82 9.60 7.48
N ASP A 132 -12.91 10.29 6.79
CA ASP A 132 -12.47 9.90 5.45
C ASP A 132 -11.63 8.61 5.51
N ARG A 133 -10.78 8.43 6.52
CA ARG A 133 -10.05 7.18 6.73
C ARG A 133 -10.98 6.00 6.94
N ASN A 134 -11.95 6.12 7.86
CA ASN A 134 -12.93 5.05 8.13
C ASN A 134 -13.74 4.70 6.88
N MET A 135 -14.11 5.68 6.06
CA MET A 135 -14.80 5.47 4.79
C MET A 135 -13.93 4.67 3.82
N VAL A 136 -12.68 5.07 3.64
CA VAL A 136 -11.74 4.38 2.75
C VAL A 136 -11.46 2.95 3.22
N GLU A 137 -11.31 2.75 4.53
CA GLU A 137 -11.14 1.42 5.13
C GLU A 137 -12.35 0.52 4.86
N ALA A 138 -13.57 1.04 5.04
CA ALA A 138 -14.79 0.31 4.74
C ALA A 138 -14.91 -0.04 3.24
N MET A 139 -14.60 0.92 2.35
CA MET A 139 -14.59 0.70 0.90
C MET A 139 -13.58 -0.37 0.49
N PHE A 140 -12.39 -0.38 1.09
CA PHE A 140 -11.39 -1.41 0.82
C PHE A 140 -11.85 -2.77 1.35
N HIS A 141 -12.36 -2.82 2.57
CA HIS A 141 -12.88 -4.06 3.17
C HIS A 141 -14.00 -4.69 2.32
N ASN A 142 -14.89 -3.87 1.78
CA ASN A 142 -16.02 -4.31 0.95
C ASN A 142 -15.63 -4.65 -0.50
N GLY A 143 -14.39 -4.38 -0.92
CA GLY A 143 -13.93 -4.59 -2.29
C GLY A 143 -14.35 -3.48 -3.27
N ASP A 144 -14.85 -2.36 -2.79
CA ASP A 144 -15.28 -1.20 -3.59
C ASP A 144 -14.09 -0.47 -4.25
N ILE A 145 -12.93 -0.53 -3.62
CA ILE A 145 -11.64 -0.10 -4.18
C ILE A 145 -10.67 -1.30 -4.22
N LYS A 146 -9.84 -1.34 -5.24
CA LYS A 146 -8.93 -2.46 -5.51
C LYS A 146 -7.51 -2.19 -5.00
N VAL A 147 -7.10 -0.93 -5.02
CA VAL A 147 -5.74 -0.52 -4.65
C VAL A 147 -5.78 0.59 -3.60
N LEU A 148 -5.07 0.39 -2.51
CA LEU A 148 -4.94 1.35 -1.43
C LEU A 148 -3.48 1.77 -1.28
N CYS A 149 -3.17 3.03 -1.58
CA CYS A 149 -1.84 3.61 -1.33
C CYS A 149 -1.80 4.19 0.08
N SER A 150 -0.92 3.67 0.93
CA SER A 150 -0.88 4.04 2.34
C SER A 150 0.52 4.29 2.86
N THR A 151 0.60 5.03 3.96
CA THR A 151 1.79 5.08 4.82
C THR A 151 1.76 3.97 5.86
N SER A 152 2.89 3.68 6.50
CA SER A 152 3.03 2.62 7.53
C SER A 152 2.03 2.74 8.68
N THR A 153 1.42 3.90 8.91
CA THR A 153 0.41 4.10 9.96
C THR A 153 -0.81 3.18 9.82
N LEU A 154 -1.12 2.70 8.60
CA LEU A 154 -2.19 1.73 8.38
C LEU A 154 -1.86 0.37 8.99
N ALA A 155 -0.61 -0.07 8.91
CA ALA A 155 -0.18 -1.39 9.38
C ALA A 155 -0.37 -1.58 10.90
N TRP A 156 -0.33 -0.49 11.66
CA TRP A 156 -0.43 -0.51 13.12
C TRP A 156 -1.86 -0.37 13.67
N GLY A 157 -2.81 0.08 12.85
CA GLY A 157 -4.11 0.49 13.36
C GLY A 157 -5.32 -0.25 12.81
N VAL A 158 -5.19 -0.94 11.67
CA VAL A 158 -6.34 -1.52 10.96
C VAL A 158 -5.97 -2.86 10.34
N ASN A 159 -6.80 -3.86 10.58
CA ASN A 159 -6.68 -5.16 9.92
C ASN A 159 -7.51 -5.17 8.63
N LEU A 160 -6.89 -4.84 7.50
CA LEU A 160 -7.52 -4.87 6.18
C LEU A 160 -7.15 -6.15 5.43
N PRO A 161 -8.13 -6.84 4.82
CA PRO A 161 -7.89 -8.06 4.05
C PRO A 161 -7.27 -7.70 2.69
N ALA A 162 -5.95 -7.70 2.60
CA ALA A 162 -5.23 -7.55 1.34
C ALA A 162 -4.64 -8.89 0.90
N TYR A 163 -4.77 -9.21 -0.39
CA TYR A 163 -4.13 -10.39 -0.96
C TYR A 163 -2.62 -10.20 -1.10
N ALA A 164 -2.20 -9.00 -1.46
CA ALA A 164 -0.79 -8.67 -1.57
C ALA A 164 -0.50 -7.27 -1.00
N VAL A 165 0.71 -7.14 -0.51
CA VAL A 165 1.28 -5.88 -0.03
C VAL A 165 2.52 -5.59 -0.87
N LEU A 166 2.60 -4.40 -1.42
CA LEU A 166 3.75 -3.89 -2.17
C LEU A 166 4.40 -2.78 -1.34
N ILE A 167 5.67 -2.93 -0.99
CA ILE A 167 6.43 -1.90 -0.29
C ILE A 167 7.29 -1.19 -1.33
N LYS A 168 6.97 0.07 -1.63
CA LYS A 168 7.65 0.87 -2.65
C LYS A 168 8.78 1.68 -2.02
N GLY A 169 10.00 1.21 -2.26
CA GLY A 169 11.22 1.83 -1.72
C GLY A 169 11.52 1.38 -0.28
N THR A 170 12.75 1.62 0.14
CA THR A 170 13.26 1.24 1.46
C THR A 170 13.86 2.42 2.22
N LYS A 171 13.72 3.65 1.71
CA LYS A 171 14.32 4.86 2.32
C LYS A 171 13.25 5.77 2.88
N VAL A 172 13.41 6.15 4.15
CA VAL A 172 12.55 7.10 4.88
C VAL A 172 13.35 8.36 5.19
N TYR A 173 12.75 9.52 5.04
CA TYR A 173 13.36 10.77 5.45
C TYR A 173 13.31 10.91 6.97
N ASP A 174 14.49 11.04 7.57
CA ASP A 174 14.65 11.31 9.00
C ASP A 174 14.85 12.82 9.21
N SER A 175 13.83 13.48 9.74
CA SER A 175 13.87 14.93 9.98
C SER A 175 14.89 15.33 11.05
N SER A 176 15.24 14.44 11.97
CA SER A 176 16.24 14.72 13.02
C SER A 176 17.66 14.68 12.48
N ALA A 177 17.92 13.81 11.51
CA ALA A 177 19.21 13.69 10.82
C ALA A 177 19.32 14.55 9.56
N GLY A 178 18.19 15.11 9.07
CA GLY A 178 18.14 15.86 7.81
C GLY A 178 18.49 15.01 6.57
N ALA A 179 18.38 13.68 6.66
CA ALA A 179 18.84 12.75 5.64
C ALA A 179 17.89 11.56 5.46
N TYR A 180 18.01 10.87 4.33
CA TYR A 180 17.31 9.60 4.13
C TYR A 180 18.07 8.48 4.82
N LYS A 181 17.34 7.62 5.55
CA LYS A 181 17.84 6.37 6.13
C LYS A 181 17.03 5.19 5.61
N ASP A 182 17.61 4.01 5.66
CA ASP A 182 16.89 2.79 5.34
C ASP A 182 15.80 2.50 6.39
N VAL A 183 14.69 1.92 5.94
CA VAL A 183 13.62 1.43 6.81
C VAL A 183 14.20 0.34 7.72
N GLY A 184 13.86 0.37 8.99
CA GLY A 184 14.29 -0.66 9.94
C GLY A 184 13.79 -2.05 9.51
N VAL A 185 14.60 -3.09 9.76
CA VAL A 185 14.25 -4.48 9.41
C VAL A 185 12.93 -4.92 10.05
N PHE A 186 12.57 -4.32 11.20
CA PHE A 186 11.32 -4.62 11.91
C PHE A 186 10.11 -3.79 11.42
N ASP A 187 10.34 -2.83 10.52
CA ASP A 187 9.31 -1.94 9.98
C ASP A 187 8.84 -2.37 8.57
N VAL A 188 9.37 -3.48 8.05
CA VAL A 188 9.08 -4.05 6.72
C VAL A 188 8.14 -5.24 6.79
#